data_89b92fdde6878fbf43fd690267e7c13a
#
_entry.id   89b92fdde6878fbf43fd690267e7c13a
#
_cell.length_a   1.000
_cell.length_b   1.000
_cell.length_c   1.000
_cell.angle_alpha   90.00
_cell.angle_beta   90.00
_cell.angle_gamma   90.00
#
_symmetry.space_group_name_H-M   'P 1'
#
loop_
_entity.id
_entity.type
_entity.pdbx_description
1 polymer ?
#
loop_
_entity_poly.entity_id
_entity_poly.type
_entity_poly.pdbx_seq_one_letter_code
_entity_poly.pdbx_strand_id
1 'polypeptide(L)'
;MKKPLEVFSEWALNGKDKGMEKNHANPVEEMLNFITKERNEIGNEFSFLDLGCGNGWVVRKMLKEKLCNKAVGIDGSINMITNAKAFNDNCKYIVGDLEEIELQKKFDVIHSMEVLYYIDEPADLLEKIAKSWLAENGRLIVGIDRYFENQESHSWDNDVGTKMHLKSEHEWVEMFKAAGFKQVSSWRANVNDSWAGTLVISAN
;
A
#
# COMPACT_ATOMS: atom_id res chain seq x y z
N MET A 1 -9.53 9.02 19.98
CA MET A 1 -8.64 8.31 19.07
C MET A 1 -7.66 9.30 18.48
N LYS A 2 -6.38 8.94 18.35
CA LYS A 2 -5.37 9.75 17.68
C LYS A 2 -5.59 9.70 16.15
N LYS A 3 -5.03 10.67 15.42
CA LYS A 3 -4.96 10.57 13.96
C LYS A 3 -3.98 9.47 13.56
N PRO A 4 -4.20 8.73 12.44
CA PRO A 4 -3.28 7.68 11.98
C PRO A 4 -1.83 8.15 11.89
N LEU A 5 -1.59 9.33 11.32
CA LEU A 5 -0.23 9.90 11.17
C LEU A 5 0.48 10.13 12.51
N GLU A 6 -0.23 10.47 13.58
CA GLU A 6 0.35 10.61 14.93
C GLU A 6 0.78 9.25 15.48
N VAL A 7 -0.07 8.22 15.33
CA VAL A 7 0.23 6.86 15.78
C VAL A 7 1.47 6.30 15.06
N PHE A 8 1.51 6.39 13.74
CA PHE A 8 2.65 5.88 12.97
C PHE A 8 3.93 6.67 13.18
N SER A 9 3.82 7.97 13.46
CA SER A 9 4.96 8.79 13.85
C SER A 9 5.56 8.34 15.18
N GLU A 10 4.72 8.01 16.16
CA GLU A 10 5.16 7.43 17.45
C GLU A 10 5.77 6.03 17.26
N TRP A 11 5.21 5.21 16.36
CA TRP A 11 5.77 3.88 16.06
C TRP A 11 7.18 3.98 15.47
N ALA A 12 7.40 4.91 14.55
CA ALA A 12 8.73 5.16 13.98
C ALA A 12 9.75 5.58 15.05
N LEU A 13 9.37 6.48 15.96
CA LEU A 13 10.23 6.93 17.06
C LEU A 13 10.58 5.82 18.05
N ASN A 14 9.65 4.90 18.29
CA ASN A 14 9.81 3.79 19.24
C ASN A 14 10.38 2.52 18.58
N GLY A 15 10.75 2.55 17.29
CA GLY A 15 11.32 1.42 16.55
C GLY A 15 10.34 0.28 16.26
N LYS A 16 9.02 0.49 16.41
CA LYS A 16 7.99 -0.50 16.05
C LYS A 16 7.90 -0.73 14.54
N ASP A 17 8.30 0.27 13.74
CA ASP A 17 8.37 0.18 12.28
C ASP A 17 9.27 -0.97 11.77
N LYS A 18 10.27 -1.39 12.57
CA LYS A 18 11.15 -2.52 12.24
C LYS A 18 10.43 -3.87 12.19
N GLY A 19 9.28 -3.99 12.85
CA GLY A 19 8.43 -5.18 12.80
C GLY A 19 7.55 -5.27 11.55
N MET A 20 7.32 -4.17 10.85
CA MET A 20 6.37 -4.10 9.72
C MET A 20 6.77 -5.06 8.59
N GLU A 21 8.04 -5.06 8.18
CA GLU A 21 8.54 -5.99 7.17
C GLU A 21 8.30 -7.44 7.58
N LYS A 22 8.68 -7.82 8.80
CA LYS A 22 8.54 -9.19 9.29
C LYS A 22 7.08 -9.66 9.28
N ASN A 23 6.15 -8.80 9.65
CA ASN A 23 4.74 -9.15 9.79
C ASN A 23 4.03 -9.25 8.43
N HIS A 24 4.46 -8.44 7.44
CA HIS A 24 3.80 -8.36 6.14
C HIS A 24 4.65 -8.95 4.99
N ALA A 25 5.81 -9.56 5.29
CA ALA A 25 6.73 -10.07 4.26
C ALA A 25 6.06 -11.04 3.27
N ASN A 26 5.33 -12.03 3.78
CA ASN A 26 4.74 -13.07 2.94
C ASN A 26 3.65 -12.53 1.99
N PRO A 27 2.59 -11.83 2.46
CA PRO A 27 1.58 -11.31 1.53
C PRO A 27 2.17 -10.27 0.56
N VAL A 28 3.08 -9.42 1.00
CA VAL A 28 3.76 -8.47 0.11
C VAL A 28 4.61 -9.20 -0.94
N GLU A 29 5.29 -10.30 -0.59
CA GLU A 29 6.03 -11.12 -1.55
C GLU A 29 5.10 -11.64 -2.66
N GLU A 30 3.92 -12.16 -2.30
CA GLU A 30 2.94 -12.62 -3.30
C GLU A 30 2.48 -11.46 -4.21
N MET A 31 2.22 -10.27 -3.63
CA MET A 31 1.84 -9.08 -4.39
C MET A 31 2.95 -8.64 -5.36
N LEU A 32 4.20 -8.59 -4.89
CA LEU A 32 5.34 -8.18 -5.71
C LEU A 32 5.66 -9.22 -6.80
N ASN A 33 5.51 -10.51 -6.51
CA ASN A 33 5.66 -11.58 -7.49
C ASN A 33 4.61 -11.49 -8.61
N PHE A 34 3.36 -11.16 -8.25
CA PHE A 34 2.31 -10.89 -9.23
C PHE A 34 2.69 -9.73 -10.17
N ILE A 35 3.13 -8.60 -9.60
CA ILE A 35 3.60 -7.43 -10.36
C ILE A 35 4.78 -7.80 -11.26
N THR A 36 5.82 -8.42 -10.69
CA THR A 36 7.06 -8.72 -11.41
C THR A 36 6.80 -9.67 -12.58
N LYS A 37 5.93 -10.66 -12.37
CA LYS A 37 5.51 -11.57 -13.45
C LYS A 37 4.84 -10.80 -14.59
N GLU A 38 3.83 -9.97 -14.29
CA GLU A 38 3.13 -9.16 -15.28
C GLU A 38 4.09 -8.23 -16.03
N ARG A 39 4.98 -7.52 -15.31
CA ARG A 39 5.95 -6.60 -15.94
C ARG A 39 6.99 -7.32 -16.80
N ASN A 40 7.42 -8.51 -16.41
CA ASN A 40 8.30 -9.34 -17.22
C ASN A 40 7.61 -9.84 -18.51
N GLU A 41 6.33 -10.16 -18.46
CA GLU A 41 5.55 -10.53 -19.65
C GLU A 41 5.38 -9.33 -20.61
N ILE A 42 5.20 -8.13 -20.11
CA ILE A 42 5.16 -6.89 -20.88
C ILE A 42 6.55 -6.55 -21.46
N GLY A 43 7.61 -6.81 -20.72
CA GLY A 43 9.00 -6.67 -21.15
C GLY A 43 9.56 -5.25 -21.18
N ASN A 44 8.81 -4.25 -20.68
CA ASN A 44 9.23 -2.85 -20.61
C ASN A 44 9.66 -2.46 -19.20
N GLU A 45 10.57 -1.49 -19.09
CA GLU A 45 10.87 -0.85 -17.82
C GLU A 45 9.62 -0.19 -17.25
N PHE A 46 9.53 -0.14 -15.90
CA PHE A 46 8.41 0.45 -15.21
C PHE A 46 8.83 1.28 -13.99
N SER A 47 7.99 2.24 -13.66
CA SER A 47 8.07 3.04 -12.45
C SER A 47 7.13 2.49 -11.37
N PHE A 48 7.60 2.50 -10.12
CA PHE A 48 6.89 1.97 -8.96
C PHE A 48 6.65 3.07 -7.92
N LEU A 49 5.44 3.10 -7.36
CA LEU A 49 5.04 3.97 -6.26
C LEU A 49 4.45 3.13 -5.13
N ASP A 50 4.95 3.35 -3.91
CA ASP A 50 4.42 2.75 -2.69
C ASP A 50 3.71 3.81 -1.85
N LEU A 51 2.40 3.67 -1.65
CA LEU A 51 1.56 4.57 -0.85
C LEU A 51 1.49 4.09 0.59
N GLY A 52 1.84 4.95 1.54
CA GLY A 52 2.03 4.59 2.94
C GLY A 52 3.26 3.70 3.13
N CYS A 53 4.38 4.08 2.52
CA CYS A 53 5.56 3.23 2.40
C CYS A 53 6.28 2.94 3.74
N GLY A 54 5.88 3.59 4.84
CA GLY A 54 6.53 3.47 6.13
C GLY A 54 8.04 3.71 6.05
N ASN A 55 8.84 2.77 6.57
CA ASN A 55 10.31 2.85 6.53
C ASN A 55 10.91 2.45 5.16
N GLY A 56 10.11 2.27 4.12
CA GLY A 56 10.54 2.11 2.73
C GLY A 56 11.05 0.73 2.33
N TRP A 57 10.82 -0.32 3.11
CA TRP A 57 11.35 -1.66 2.81
C TRP A 57 10.83 -2.25 1.49
N VAL A 58 9.53 -2.02 1.15
CA VAL A 58 8.94 -2.46 -0.12
C VAL A 58 9.55 -1.70 -1.30
N VAL A 59 9.74 -0.38 -1.16
CA VAL A 59 10.38 0.47 -2.19
C VAL A 59 11.78 -0.02 -2.51
N ARG A 60 12.58 -0.33 -1.46
CA ARG A 60 13.94 -0.89 -1.61
C ARG A 60 13.93 -2.26 -2.27
N LYS A 61 12.94 -3.09 -1.95
CA LYS A 61 12.81 -4.42 -2.53
C LYS A 61 12.48 -4.32 -4.03
N MET A 62 11.51 -3.48 -4.38
CA MET A 62 11.08 -3.31 -5.77
C MET A 62 12.18 -2.69 -6.65
N LEU A 63 12.97 -1.73 -6.14
CA LEU A 63 14.07 -1.13 -6.93
C LEU A 63 15.17 -2.14 -7.33
N LYS A 64 15.22 -3.32 -6.71
CA LYS A 64 16.15 -4.39 -7.09
C LYS A 64 15.66 -5.21 -8.27
N GLU A 65 14.38 -5.10 -8.64
CA GLU A 65 13.81 -5.79 -9.78
C GLU A 65 14.38 -5.23 -11.08
N LYS A 66 14.76 -6.13 -11.99
CA LYS A 66 15.53 -5.80 -13.21
C LYS A 66 14.86 -4.73 -14.08
N LEU A 67 13.53 -4.75 -14.19
CA LEU A 67 12.77 -3.82 -15.03
C LEU A 67 12.26 -2.59 -14.26
N CYS A 68 12.43 -2.54 -12.94
CA CYS A 68 12.04 -1.36 -12.16
C CYS A 68 13.13 -0.30 -12.26
N ASN A 69 12.88 0.72 -13.09
CA ASN A 69 13.87 1.79 -13.29
C ASN A 69 13.73 2.95 -12.29
N LYS A 70 12.63 2.96 -11.53
CA LYS A 70 12.34 4.00 -10.53
C LYS A 70 11.38 3.49 -9.48
N ALA A 71 11.77 3.61 -8.21
CA ALA A 71 10.89 3.34 -7.06
C ALA A 71 10.79 4.59 -6.18
N VAL A 72 9.56 4.91 -5.80
CA VAL A 72 9.21 6.06 -4.95
C VAL A 72 8.33 5.58 -3.81
N GLY A 73 8.56 6.08 -2.61
CA GLY A 73 7.68 5.87 -1.46
C GLY A 73 7.10 7.19 -0.97
N ILE A 74 5.84 7.18 -0.60
CA ILE A 74 5.15 8.31 0.06
C ILE A 74 4.62 7.83 1.40
N ASP A 75 4.83 8.62 2.43
CA ASP A 75 4.25 8.40 3.75
C ASP A 75 3.96 9.74 4.41
N GLY A 76 2.85 9.86 5.13
CA GLY A 76 2.48 11.07 5.84
C GLY A 76 3.35 11.33 7.08
N SER A 77 3.97 10.30 7.64
CA SER A 77 4.84 10.42 8.82
C SER A 77 6.26 10.82 8.43
N ILE A 78 6.67 12.02 8.86
CA ILE A 78 8.05 12.49 8.69
C ILE A 78 9.07 11.56 9.35
N ASN A 79 8.70 10.91 10.48
CA ASN A 79 9.58 10.00 11.19
C ASN A 79 9.76 8.68 10.42
N MET A 80 8.71 8.15 9.78
CA MET A 80 8.82 7.00 8.87
C MET A 80 9.75 7.31 7.70
N ILE A 81 9.57 8.45 7.04
CA ILE A 81 10.43 8.86 5.93
C ILE A 81 11.87 9.13 6.38
N THR A 82 12.07 9.64 7.59
CA THR A 82 13.42 9.78 8.17
C THR A 82 14.10 8.42 8.33
N ASN A 83 13.37 7.42 8.86
CA ASN A 83 13.85 6.05 8.98
C ASN A 83 14.13 5.43 7.60
N ALA A 84 13.25 5.65 6.60
CA ALA A 84 13.47 5.18 5.24
C ALA A 84 14.76 5.74 4.63
N LYS A 85 14.97 7.05 4.73
CA LYS A 85 16.18 7.75 4.21
C LYS A 85 17.48 7.35 4.91
N ALA A 86 17.40 6.86 6.16
CA ALA A 86 18.59 6.43 6.90
C ALA A 86 19.29 5.22 6.27
N PHE A 87 18.63 4.47 5.39
CA PHE A 87 19.25 3.37 4.64
C PHE A 87 20.18 3.85 3.52
N ASN A 88 20.16 5.16 3.19
CA ASN A 88 21.04 5.80 2.19
C ASN A 88 21.08 5.05 0.84
N ASP A 89 19.90 4.60 0.40
CA ASP A 89 19.69 3.91 -0.87
C ASP A 89 19.38 4.90 -2.02
N ASN A 90 19.19 4.37 -3.22
CA ASN A 90 18.85 5.18 -4.41
C ASN A 90 17.33 5.39 -4.57
N CYS A 91 16.52 5.02 -3.58
CA CYS A 91 15.09 5.22 -3.61
C CYS A 91 14.71 6.68 -3.33
N LYS A 92 13.59 7.11 -3.83
CA LYS A 92 13.02 8.42 -3.53
C LYS A 92 11.92 8.30 -2.49
N TYR A 93 12.03 9.06 -1.40
CA TYR A 93 11.03 9.11 -0.33
C TYR A 93 10.47 10.52 -0.16
N ILE A 94 9.15 10.63 -0.08
CA ILE A 94 8.40 11.89 0.00
C ILE A 94 7.55 11.88 1.26
N VAL A 95 7.62 12.93 2.06
CA VAL A 95 6.64 13.18 3.13
C VAL A 95 5.41 13.81 2.48
N GLY A 96 4.24 13.20 2.63
CA GLY A 96 3.01 13.74 2.08
C GLY A 96 1.79 12.98 2.58
N ASP A 97 0.76 13.73 2.96
CA ASP A 97 -0.56 13.19 3.23
C ASP A 97 -1.20 12.75 1.91
N LEU A 98 -1.63 11.50 1.84
CA LEU A 98 -2.19 10.91 0.62
C LEU A 98 -3.49 11.58 0.18
N GLU A 99 -4.24 12.15 1.11
CA GLU A 99 -5.48 12.87 0.83
C GLU A 99 -5.21 14.25 0.23
N GLU A 100 -4.07 14.88 0.58
CA GLU A 100 -3.75 16.25 0.17
C GLU A 100 -2.71 16.33 -0.96
N ILE A 101 -1.76 15.37 -1.02
CA ILE A 101 -0.63 15.44 -1.96
C ILE A 101 -1.07 15.36 -3.41
N GLU A 102 -0.43 16.16 -4.27
CA GLU A 102 -0.58 16.09 -5.72
C GLU A 102 0.71 15.61 -6.37
N LEU A 103 0.58 14.63 -7.28
CA LEU A 103 1.72 14.08 -8.02
C LEU A 103 1.76 14.63 -9.44
N GLN A 104 2.94 15.09 -9.86
CA GLN A 104 3.17 15.63 -11.20
C GLN A 104 3.41 14.55 -12.27
N LYS A 105 3.55 13.29 -11.86
CA LYS A 105 3.86 12.17 -12.76
C LYS A 105 3.00 10.97 -12.40
N LYS A 106 2.65 10.22 -13.41
CA LYS A 106 2.00 8.93 -13.29
C LYS A 106 3.02 7.81 -13.10
N PHE A 107 2.57 6.70 -12.52
CA PHE A 107 3.38 5.52 -12.27
C PHE A 107 2.75 4.30 -12.94
N ASP A 108 3.60 3.40 -13.43
CA ASP A 108 3.17 2.17 -14.09
C ASP A 108 2.64 1.15 -13.09
N VAL A 109 3.18 1.16 -11.87
CA VAL A 109 2.73 0.32 -10.76
C VAL A 109 2.56 1.18 -9.52
N ILE A 110 1.39 1.05 -8.87
CA ILE A 110 1.11 1.65 -7.56
C ILE A 110 0.79 0.51 -6.60
N HIS A 111 1.50 0.48 -5.48
CA HIS A 111 1.33 -0.47 -4.40
C HIS A 111 0.88 0.24 -3.13
N SER A 112 0.13 -0.46 -2.29
CA SER A 112 -0.18 -0.01 -0.94
C SER A 112 -0.45 -1.24 -0.06
N MET A 113 0.12 -1.25 1.15
CA MET A 113 -0.12 -2.31 2.14
C MET A 113 -0.54 -1.70 3.46
N GLU A 114 -1.71 -2.09 3.97
CA GLU A 114 -2.21 -1.69 5.28
C GLU A 114 -2.44 -0.17 5.43
N VAL A 115 -2.98 0.49 4.42
CA VAL A 115 -3.15 1.95 4.39
C VAL A 115 -4.59 2.39 4.18
N LEU A 116 -5.30 1.83 3.19
CA LEU A 116 -6.59 2.37 2.73
C LEU A 116 -7.65 2.49 3.81
N TYR A 117 -7.67 1.62 4.79
CA TYR A 117 -8.66 1.67 5.86
C TYR A 117 -8.37 2.74 6.94
N TYR A 118 -7.21 3.42 6.87
CA TYR A 118 -6.89 4.60 7.67
C TYR A 118 -7.27 5.93 7.01
N ILE A 119 -7.51 5.94 5.71
CA ILE A 119 -7.86 7.13 4.93
C ILE A 119 -9.29 7.53 5.25
N ASP A 120 -9.55 8.81 5.51
CA ASP A 120 -10.88 9.28 5.86
C ASP A 120 -11.87 9.09 4.71
N GLU A 121 -11.46 9.45 3.47
CA GLU A 121 -12.26 9.29 2.26
C GLU A 121 -11.54 8.37 1.23
N PRO A 122 -11.52 7.03 1.46
CA PRO A 122 -10.77 6.11 0.60
C PRO A 122 -11.30 6.06 -0.85
N ALA A 123 -12.57 6.38 -1.08
CA ALA A 123 -13.14 6.46 -2.42
C ALA A 123 -12.51 7.60 -3.22
N ASP A 124 -12.32 8.76 -2.63
CA ASP A 124 -11.73 9.94 -3.27
C ASP A 124 -10.25 9.68 -3.60
N LEU A 125 -9.52 9.03 -2.67
CA LEU A 125 -8.14 8.63 -2.94
C LEU A 125 -8.05 7.64 -4.09
N LEU A 126 -8.92 6.63 -4.14
CA LEU A 126 -8.96 5.66 -5.26
C LEU A 126 -9.27 6.34 -6.59
N GLU A 127 -10.22 7.28 -6.62
CA GLU A 127 -10.52 8.08 -7.82
C GLU A 127 -9.33 8.93 -8.27
N LYS A 128 -8.64 9.58 -7.33
CA LYS A 128 -7.41 10.35 -7.57
C LYS A 128 -6.29 9.47 -8.14
N ILE A 129 -6.11 8.26 -7.58
CA ILE A 129 -5.16 7.28 -8.12
C ILE A 129 -5.50 6.91 -9.56
N ALA A 130 -6.75 6.53 -9.83
CA ALA A 130 -7.19 6.10 -11.16
C ALA A 130 -7.02 7.21 -12.21
N LYS A 131 -7.40 8.45 -11.90
CA LYS A 131 -7.40 9.56 -12.84
C LYS A 131 -6.02 10.20 -13.02
N SER A 132 -5.28 10.37 -11.91
CA SER A 132 -4.14 11.28 -11.89
C SER A 132 -2.79 10.61 -11.65
N TRP A 133 -2.73 9.48 -10.94
CA TRP A 133 -1.47 8.89 -10.51
C TRP A 133 -1.11 7.60 -11.25
N LEU A 134 -2.11 6.84 -11.73
CA LEU A 134 -1.85 5.61 -12.48
C LEU A 134 -1.63 5.92 -13.96
N ALA A 135 -0.59 5.33 -14.54
CA ALA A 135 -0.32 5.42 -15.98
C ALA A 135 -1.38 4.62 -16.77
N GLU A 136 -1.49 4.91 -18.05
CA GLU A 136 -2.29 4.09 -18.96
C GLU A 136 -1.77 2.64 -18.96
N ASN A 137 -2.64 1.66 -18.80
CA ASN A 137 -2.28 0.26 -18.61
C ASN A 137 -1.39 0.00 -17.35
N GLY A 138 -1.43 0.91 -16.40
CA GLY A 138 -0.78 0.75 -15.11
C GLY A 138 -1.53 -0.24 -14.22
N ARG A 139 -0.89 -0.66 -13.12
CA ARG A 139 -1.42 -1.60 -12.14
C ARG A 139 -1.46 -0.97 -10.75
N LEU A 140 -2.66 -0.91 -10.14
CA LEU A 140 -2.81 -0.70 -8.71
C LEU A 140 -2.92 -2.07 -8.03
N ILE A 141 -2.19 -2.27 -6.93
CA ILE A 141 -2.31 -3.46 -6.08
C ILE A 141 -2.30 -3.04 -4.61
N VAL A 142 -3.29 -3.48 -3.87
CA VAL A 142 -3.51 -3.07 -2.47
C VAL A 142 -3.69 -4.31 -1.60
N GLY A 143 -3.01 -4.34 -0.45
CA GLY A 143 -3.17 -5.34 0.60
C GLY A 143 -3.92 -4.74 1.80
N ILE A 144 -4.92 -5.45 2.30
CA ILE A 144 -5.80 -5.04 3.39
C ILE A 144 -5.96 -6.22 4.35
N ASP A 145 -5.53 -6.06 5.61
CA ASP A 145 -5.73 -7.07 6.65
C ASP A 145 -6.99 -6.79 7.47
N ARG A 146 -7.40 -5.51 7.57
CA ARG A 146 -8.64 -5.12 8.24
C ARG A 146 -9.81 -5.12 7.28
N TYR A 147 -10.56 -6.21 7.24
CA TYR A 147 -11.78 -6.35 6.45
C TYR A 147 -12.80 -7.23 7.19
N PHE A 148 -14.08 -7.13 6.83
CA PHE A 148 -15.18 -7.71 7.61
C PHE A 148 -15.08 -9.22 7.78
N GLU A 149 -14.62 -9.96 6.76
CA GLU A 149 -14.47 -11.41 6.81
C GLU A 149 -13.27 -11.86 7.65
N ASN A 150 -12.36 -10.97 8.02
CA ASN A 150 -11.27 -11.22 8.97
C ASN A 150 -11.68 -10.77 10.38
N GLN A 151 -12.29 -11.66 11.13
CA GLN A 151 -12.83 -11.35 12.47
C GLN A 151 -11.74 -10.91 13.48
N GLU A 152 -10.52 -11.40 13.35
CA GLU A 152 -9.40 -11.03 14.23
C GLU A 152 -9.04 -9.53 14.11
N SER A 153 -9.36 -8.90 12.98
CA SER A 153 -9.07 -7.49 12.74
C SER A 153 -10.13 -6.52 13.32
N HIS A 154 -11.26 -7.02 13.81
CA HIS A 154 -12.39 -6.16 14.18
C HIS A 154 -12.10 -5.24 15.37
N SER A 155 -11.20 -5.63 16.29
CA SER A 155 -10.82 -4.82 17.46
C SER A 155 -9.68 -3.84 17.19
N TRP A 156 -9.02 -3.89 16.04
CA TRP A 156 -7.77 -3.19 15.79
C TRP A 156 -7.84 -1.67 15.92
N ASP A 157 -8.97 -1.04 15.63
CA ASP A 157 -9.18 0.39 15.83
C ASP A 157 -9.04 0.78 17.30
N ASN A 158 -9.53 -0.06 18.23
CA ASN A 158 -9.37 0.13 19.67
C ASN A 158 -7.94 -0.21 20.11
N ASP A 159 -7.37 -1.30 19.62
CA ASP A 159 -6.03 -1.79 20.00
C ASP A 159 -4.92 -0.81 19.56
N VAL A 160 -5.05 -0.24 18.39
CA VAL A 160 -4.12 0.77 17.83
C VAL A 160 -4.47 2.19 18.30
N GLY A 161 -5.73 2.42 18.68
CA GLY A 161 -6.20 3.70 19.20
C GLY A 161 -6.45 4.76 18.12
N THR A 162 -6.72 4.32 16.87
CA THR A 162 -7.05 5.21 15.74
C THR A 162 -8.24 4.68 14.96
N LYS A 163 -8.95 5.61 14.30
CA LYS A 163 -10.10 5.25 13.45
C LYS A 163 -9.64 4.42 12.25
N MET A 164 -10.39 3.37 11.96
CA MET A 164 -10.18 2.50 10.82
C MET A 164 -11.52 2.10 10.20
N HIS A 165 -11.60 2.09 8.87
CA HIS A 165 -12.76 1.53 8.19
C HIS A 165 -12.77 0.01 8.31
N LEU A 166 -13.96 -0.55 8.55
CA LEU A 166 -14.22 -1.98 8.46
C LEU A 166 -15.23 -2.21 7.34
N LYS A 167 -14.75 -2.67 6.21
CA LYS A 167 -15.56 -2.98 5.03
C LYS A 167 -15.36 -4.43 4.63
N SER A 168 -16.38 -5.03 4.05
CA SER A 168 -16.27 -6.36 3.44
C SER A 168 -15.43 -6.33 2.16
N GLU A 169 -14.96 -7.50 1.72
CA GLU A 169 -14.31 -7.64 0.41
C GLU A 169 -15.16 -7.07 -0.71
N HIS A 170 -16.46 -7.38 -0.69
CA HIS A 170 -17.40 -6.87 -1.69
C HIS A 170 -17.43 -5.34 -1.71
N GLU A 171 -17.55 -4.69 -0.55
CA GLU A 171 -17.58 -3.22 -0.47
C GLU A 171 -16.27 -2.59 -0.96
N TRP A 172 -15.12 -3.17 -0.63
CA TRP A 172 -13.84 -2.72 -1.15
C TRP A 172 -13.77 -2.86 -2.68
N VAL A 173 -14.10 -4.03 -3.23
CA VAL A 173 -14.08 -4.28 -4.68
C VAL A 173 -15.01 -3.33 -5.44
N GLU A 174 -16.22 -3.09 -4.94
CA GLU A 174 -17.16 -2.15 -5.56
C GLU A 174 -16.66 -0.70 -5.51
N MET A 175 -15.93 -0.32 -4.45
CA MET A 175 -15.30 1.01 -4.35
C MET A 175 -14.22 1.20 -5.44
N PHE A 176 -13.39 0.18 -5.72
CA PHE A 176 -12.43 0.24 -6.82
C PHE A 176 -13.14 0.39 -8.18
N LYS A 177 -14.19 -0.37 -8.42
CA LYS A 177 -14.98 -0.25 -9.66
C LYS A 177 -15.61 1.13 -9.80
N ALA A 178 -16.19 1.67 -8.73
CA ALA A 178 -16.80 3.00 -8.70
C ALA A 178 -15.78 4.12 -8.96
N ALA A 179 -14.52 3.96 -8.50
CA ALA A 179 -13.42 4.88 -8.77
C ALA A 179 -12.94 4.88 -10.25
N GLY A 180 -13.46 3.96 -11.08
CA GLY A 180 -13.19 3.90 -12.51
C GLY A 180 -12.12 2.88 -12.93
N PHE A 181 -11.63 2.06 -12.01
CA PHE A 181 -10.73 0.96 -12.35
C PHE A 181 -11.45 -0.12 -13.15
N LYS A 182 -10.72 -0.70 -14.11
CA LYS A 182 -11.14 -1.86 -14.90
C LYS A 182 -10.48 -3.12 -14.35
N GLN A 183 -10.97 -4.29 -14.76
CA GLN A 183 -10.38 -5.59 -14.42
C GLN A 183 -10.00 -5.72 -12.92
N VAL A 184 -10.93 -5.31 -12.06
CA VAL A 184 -10.76 -5.45 -10.60
C VAL A 184 -10.84 -6.92 -10.23
N SER A 185 -9.81 -7.44 -9.58
CA SER A 185 -9.73 -8.81 -9.06
C SER A 185 -9.26 -8.81 -7.61
N SER A 186 -9.65 -9.83 -6.86
CA SER A 186 -9.25 -10.00 -5.47
C SER A 186 -8.85 -11.45 -5.17
N TRP A 187 -7.97 -11.62 -4.19
CA TRP A 187 -7.60 -12.92 -3.62
C TRP A 187 -7.14 -12.76 -2.17
N ARG A 188 -6.92 -13.87 -1.48
CA ARG A 188 -6.33 -13.90 -0.15
C ARG A 188 -4.87 -14.35 -0.25
N ALA A 189 -3.94 -13.50 0.15
CA ALA A 189 -2.53 -13.83 0.24
C ALA A 189 -2.17 -14.38 1.62
N ASN A 190 -1.23 -15.32 1.68
CA ASN A 190 -0.69 -15.90 2.92
C ASN A 190 -1.75 -16.51 3.85
N VAL A 191 -2.78 -17.16 3.30
CA VAL A 191 -3.81 -17.88 4.08
C VAL A 191 -3.20 -19.09 4.79
N ASN A 192 -3.59 -19.31 6.05
CA ASN A 192 -3.27 -20.53 6.81
C ASN A 192 -4.40 -20.87 7.80
N ASP A 193 -4.23 -21.92 8.59
CA ASP A 193 -5.28 -22.42 9.50
C ASP A 193 -5.72 -21.42 10.58
N SER A 194 -4.87 -20.44 10.92
CA SER A 194 -5.10 -19.44 11.95
C SER A 194 -5.22 -18.01 11.40
N TRP A 195 -5.09 -17.81 10.09
CA TRP A 195 -5.10 -16.49 9.48
C TRP A 195 -5.94 -16.46 8.20
N ALA A 196 -6.93 -15.57 8.15
CA ALA A 196 -7.85 -15.40 7.00
C ALA A 196 -7.15 -14.94 5.71
N GLY A 197 -5.89 -14.52 5.82
CA GLY A 197 -5.10 -13.98 4.73
C GLY A 197 -5.30 -12.48 4.56
N THR A 198 -4.33 -11.84 3.92
CA THR A 198 -4.43 -10.46 3.46
C THR A 198 -5.38 -10.42 2.26
N LEU A 199 -6.41 -9.59 2.33
CA LEU A 199 -7.23 -9.28 1.16
C LEU A 199 -6.38 -8.46 0.20
N VAL A 200 -6.01 -9.05 -0.93
CA VAL A 200 -5.34 -8.32 -2.01
C VAL A 200 -6.35 -7.95 -3.07
N ILE A 201 -6.35 -6.68 -3.48
CA ILE A 201 -7.15 -6.17 -4.61
C ILE A 201 -6.20 -5.63 -5.66
N SER A 202 -6.35 -6.10 -6.90
CA SER A 202 -5.59 -5.63 -8.04
C SER A 202 -6.51 -5.08 -9.11
N ALA A 203 -6.14 -3.93 -9.71
CA ALA A 203 -6.96 -3.22 -10.68
C ALA A 203 -6.09 -2.44 -11.69
N ASN A 204 -6.64 -2.13 -12.88
CA ASN A 204 -6.00 -1.31 -13.90
C ASN A 204 -6.99 -0.34 -14.57
#